data_8bb443b4564559fea7d448cc56558094
#
_entry.id   8bb443b4564559fea7d448cc56558094
#
_cell.length_a   1.000
_cell.length_b   1.000
_cell.length_c   1.000
_cell.angle_alpha   90.00
_cell.angle_beta   90.00
_cell.angle_gamma   90.00
#
_symmetry.space_group_name_H-M   'P 1'
#
loop_
_entity.id
_entity.type
_entity.pdbx_description
1 polymer ?
#
loop_
_entity_poly.entity_id
_entity_poly.type
_entity_poly.pdbx_seq_one_letter_code
_entity_poly.pdbx_strand_id
1 'polypeptide(L)'
;VRIEEQQASRAVHFYLSSHFGVRSHKEYIELYSELRSMYDDPLFPVDKENVIRNICEQMKVKLVAEEQLLLLVRFVEFAYSNSEEFENHLPLFHLVADIFAIPQEEFDDILAFITGKPSSSLLTISGEDAAIGNHITRKGMDGFIRVLFIRRFDKQIFTYYGSGVVFMNDIPLSPGIFYAWQHSSVLK
;
A
#
# COMPACT_ATOMS: atom_id res chain seq x y z
N VAL A 1 -6.77 -24.76 4.54
CA VAL A 1 -7.09 -24.34 3.15
C VAL A 1 -8.38 -23.50 3.12
N ARG A 2 -9.56 -24.01 3.56
CA ARG A 2 -10.83 -23.25 3.48
C ARG A 2 -10.89 -21.97 4.35
N ILE A 3 -10.21 -21.93 5.49
CA ILE A 3 -10.23 -20.76 6.40
C ILE A 3 -9.39 -19.63 5.84
N GLU A 4 -8.20 -19.92 5.34
CA GLU A 4 -7.32 -18.97 4.68
C GLU A 4 -7.94 -18.40 3.40
N GLU A 5 -8.66 -19.24 2.67
CA GLU A 5 -9.41 -18.86 1.48
C GLU A 5 -10.51 -17.83 1.77
N GLN A 6 -11.28 -18.05 2.82
CA GLN A 6 -12.32 -17.12 3.24
C GLN A 6 -11.72 -15.81 3.76
N GLN A 7 -10.56 -15.86 4.42
CA GLN A 7 -9.87 -14.68 4.91
C GLN A 7 -9.33 -13.82 3.74
N ALA A 8 -8.67 -14.44 2.76
CA ALA A 8 -8.17 -13.74 1.57
C ALA A 8 -9.31 -13.08 0.77
N SER A 9 -10.40 -13.80 0.55
CA SER A 9 -11.58 -13.26 -0.14
C SER A 9 -12.20 -12.08 0.62
N ARG A 10 -12.31 -12.17 1.95
CA ARG A 10 -12.80 -11.07 2.80
C ARG A 10 -11.86 -9.87 2.77
N ALA A 11 -10.55 -10.09 2.80
CA ALA A 11 -9.56 -9.03 2.72
C ALA A 11 -9.66 -8.26 1.40
N VAL A 12 -9.73 -8.96 0.26
CA VAL A 12 -9.95 -8.35 -1.06
C VAL A 12 -11.26 -7.58 -1.10
N HIS A 13 -12.33 -8.18 -0.60
CA HIS A 13 -13.65 -7.54 -0.53
C HIS A 13 -13.61 -6.25 0.30
N PHE A 14 -13.02 -6.30 1.48
CA PHE A 14 -12.88 -5.13 2.36
C PHE A 14 -12.02 -4.05 1.71
N TYR A 15 -10.88 -4.43 1.12
CA TYR A 15 -9.98 -3.49 0.45
C TYR A 15 -10.67 -2.78 -0.72
N LEU A 16 -11.34 -3.54 -1.59
CA LEU A 16 -12.05 -2.97 -2.73
C LEU A 16 -13.20 -2.05 -2.29
N SER A 17 -13.97 -2.44 -1.26
CA SER A 17 -15.05 -1.60 -0.74
C SER A 17 -14.56 -0.32 -0.08
N SER A 18 -13.37 -0.32 0.49
CA SER A 18 -12.77 0.86 1.14
C SER A 18 -12.17 1.86 0.14
N HIS A 19 -11.77 1.41 -1.05
CA HIS A 19 -11.01 2.21 -2.02
C HIS A 19 -11.77 2.50 -3.32
N PHE A 20 -12.81 1.71 -3.62
CA PHE A 20 -13.60 1.85 -4.84
C PHE A 20 -15.07 2.03 -4.52
N GLY A 21 -15.77 2.87 -5.30
CA GLY A 21 -17.22 3.05 -5.14
C GLY A 21 -18.01 1.76 -5.37
N VAL A 22 -19.20 1.67 -4.79
CA VAL A 22 -20.06 0.48 -4.76
C VAL A 22 -20.31 -0.18 -6.14
N ARG A 23 -20.36 0.60 -7.22
CA ARG A 23 -20.58 0.06 -8.57
C ARG A 23 -19.39 -0.71 -9.12
N SER A 24 -18.19 -0.18 -8.96
CA SER A 24 -16.95 -0.82 -9.43
C SER A 24 -16.59 -2.05 -8.60
N HIS A 25 -16.96 -2.06 -7.33
CA HIS A 25 -16.64 -3.11 -6.38
C HIS A 25 -17.17 -4.49 -6.80
N LYS A 26 -18.40 -4.60 -7.28
CA LYS A 26 -19.01 -5.88 -7.68
C LYS A 26 -18.27 -6.52 -8.86
N GLU A 27 -17.95 -5.74 -9.87
CA GLU A 27 -17.22 -6.20 -11.06
C GLU A 27 -15.81 -6.73 -10.69
N TYR A 28 -15.11 -6.05 -9.77
CA TYR A 28 -13.79 -6.49 -9.29
C TYR A 28 -13.86 -7.79 -8.47
N ILE A 29 -14.90 -7.97 -7.66
CA ILE A 29 -15.10 -9.21 -6.90
C ILE A 29 -15.44 -10.38 -7.84
N GLU A 30 -16.25 -10.18 -8.85
CA GLU A 30 -16.56 -11.18 -9.87
C GLU A 30 -15.28 -11.57 -10.62
N LEU A 31 -14.50 -10.60 -11.10
CA LEU A 31 -13.22 -10.83 -11.76
C LEU A 31 -12.22 -11.57 -10.85
N TYR A 32 -12.12 -11.16 -9.57
CA TYR A 32 -11.28 -11.85 -8.60
C TYR A 32 -11.68 -13.33 -8.43
N SER A 33 -12.98 -13.60 -8.34
CA SER A 33 -13.49 -14.96 -8.19
C SER A 33 -13.23 -15.83 -9.41
N GLU A 34 -13.37 -15.26 -10.63
CA GLU A 34 -13.05 -15.94 -11.88
C GLU A 34 -11.54 -16.25 -11.99
N LEU A 35 -10.69 -15.25 -11.79
CA LEU A 35 -9.23 -15.43 -11.81
C LEU A 35 -8.80 -16.48 -10.79
N ARG A 36 -9.35 -16.44 -9.59
CA ARG A 36 -9.04 -17.40 -8.55
C ARG A 36 -9.40 -18.82 -8.96
N SER A 37 -10.59 -19.05 -9.52
CA SER A 37 -11.00 -20.38 -9.97
C SER A 37 -10.05 -20.96 -11.02
N MET A 38 -9.49 -20.12 -11.88
CA MET A 38 -8.46 -20.51 -12.87
C MET A 38 -7.12 -20.87 -12.21
N TYR A 39 -6.74 -20.13 -11.14
CA TYR A 39 -5.49 -20.39 -10.42
C TYR A 39 -5.52 -21.64 -9.55
N ASP A 40 -6.69 -22.01 -9.05
CA ASP A 40 -6.87 -23.18 -8.17
C ASP A 40 -7.13 -24.47 -8.95
N ASP A 41 -7.21 -24.40 -10.30
CA ASP A 41 -7.41 -25.59 -11.15
C ASP A 41 -6.10 -26.39 -11.29
N PRO A 42 -6.01 -27.61 -10.71
CA PRO A 42 -4.81 -28.43 -10.79
C PRO A 42 -4.51 -28.95 -12.21
N LEU A 43 -5.48 -28.88 -13.12
CA LEU A 43 -5.28 -29.29 -14.53
C LEU A 43 -4.57 -28.23 -15.36
N PHE A 44 -4.52 -26.99 -14.88
CA PHE A 44 -3.85 -25.88 -15.54
C PHE A 44 -2.83 -25.23 -14.60
N PRO A 45 -1.63 -25.83 -14.42
CA PRO A 45 -0.61 -25.22 -13.58
C PRO A 45 -0.22 -23.85 -14.18
N VAL A 46 -0.67 -22.80 -13.54
CA VAL A 46 -0.40 -21.44 -13.97
C VAL A 46 0.99 -21.05 -13.45
N ASP A 47 1.86 -20.64 -14.34
CA ASP A 47 3.10 -19.95 -13.97
C ASP A 47 2.75 -18.55 -13.45
N LYS A 48 2.64 -18.47 -12.12
CA LYS A 48 2.20 -17.26 -11.41
C LYS A 48 3.10 -16.07 -11.73
N GLU A 49 4.40 -16.29 -11.84
CA GLU A 49 5.36 -15.21 -12.14
C GLU A 49 5.12 -14.65 -13.54
N ASN A 50 4.98 -15.50 -14.55
CA ASN A 50 4.71 -15.06 -15.91
C ASN A 50 3.37 -14.33 -16.05
N VAL A 51 2.34 -14.78 -15.34
CA VAL A 51 1.04 -14.08 -15.36
C VAL A 51 1.16 -12.68 -14.76
N ILE A 52 1.79 -12.56 -13.62
CA ILE A 52 2.00 -11.26 -12.97
C ILE A 52 2.87 -10.36 -13.84
N ARG A 53 3.93 -10.88 -14.43
CA ARG A 53 4.76 -10.16 -15.39
C ARG A 53 3.92 -9.59 -16.53
N ASN A 54 3.12 -10.43 -17.18
CA ASN A 54 2.27 -10.00 -18.29
C ASN A 54 1.25 -8.92 -17.90
N ILE A 55 0.64 -9.05 -16.71
CA ILE A 55 -0.28 -8.05 -16.19
C ILE A 55 0.46 -6.72 -15.93
N CYS A 56 1.60 -6.76 -15.27
CA CYS A 56 2.38 -5.56 -14.96
C CYS A 56 2.91 -4.87 -16.23
N GLU A 57 3.34 -5.61 -17.24
CA GLU A 57 3.74 -5.03 -18.53
C GLU A 57 2.57 -4.33 -19.25
N GLN A 58 1.37 -4.90 -19.20
CA GLN A 58 0.19 -4.24 -19.74
C GLN A 58 -0.17 -2.97 -18.94
N MET A 59 -0.05 -3.02 -17.64
CA MET A 59 -0.26 -1.85 -16.77
C MET A 59 0.76 -0.76 -17.03
N LYS A 60 2.04 -1.12 -17.21
CA LYS A 60 3.13 -0.20 -17.52
C LYS A 60 2.85 0.64 -18.76
N VAL A 61 2.19 0.09 -19.76
CA VAL A 61 1.80 0.81 -20.98
C VAL A 61 0.63 1.77 -20.74
N LYS A 62 -0.25 1.45 -19.80
CA LYS A 62 -1.49 2.21 -19.55
C LYS A 62 -1.38 3.26 -18.46
N LEU A 63 -0.52 3.02 -17.48
CA LEU A 63 -0.36 3.87 -16.31
C LEU A 63 0.88 4.75 -16.45
N VAL A 64 0.78 6.00 -16.00
CA VAL A 64 1.96 6.84 -15.85
C VAL A 64 2.81 6.37 -14.66
N ALA A 65 4.09 6.76 -14.64
CA ALA A 65 5.05 6.26 -13.64
C ALA A 65 4.62 6.54 -12.18
N GLU A 66 3.93 7.64 -11.92
CA GLU A 66 3.37 7.96 -10.60
C GLU A 66 2.28 6.95 -10.19
N GLU A 67 1.38 6.61 -11.11
CA GLU A 67 0.33 5.62 -10.86
C GLU A 67 0.88 4.22 -10.65
N GLN A 68 1.93 3.84 -11.40
CA GLN A 68 2.64 2.57 -11.23
C GLN A 68 3.24 2.45 -9.82
N LEU A 69 3.87 3.52 -9.33
CA LEU A 69 4.43 3.56 -7.98
C LEU A 69 3.33 3.46 -6.92
N LEU A 70 2.27 4.24 -7.03
CA LEU A 70 1.14 4.20 -6.09
C LEU A 70 0.47 2.83 -6.08
N LEU A 71 0.38 2.16 -7.23
CA LEU A 71 -0.13 0.80 -7.33
C LEU A 71 0.75 -0.18 -6.56
N LEU A 72 2.09 -0.09 -6.71
CA LEU A 72 3.02 -0.93 -5.94
C LEU A 72 2.87 -0.68 -4.43
N VAL A 73 2.79 0.57 -3.99
CA VAL A 73 2.55 0.92 -2.59
C VAL A 73 1.29 0.22 -2.06
N ARG A 74 0.19 0.24 -2.84
CA ARG A 74 -1.06 -0.43 -2.48
C ARG A 74 -0.95 -1.94 -2.44
N PHE A 75 -0.21 -2.56 -3.34
CA PHE A 75 0.01 -4.01 -3.32
C PHE A 75 0.79 -4.44 -2.08
N VAL A 76 1.86 -3.72 -1.76
CA VAL A 76 2.67 -4.00 -0.56
C VAL A 76 1.84 -3.81 0.71
N GLU A 77 1.07 -2.71 0.81
CA GLU A 77 0.18 -2.45 1.95
C GLU A 77 -0.86 -3.56 2.13
N PHE A 78 -1.52 -3.95 1.05
CA PHE A 78 -2.52 -5.00 1.09
C PHE A 78 -1.94 -6.32 1.59
N ALA A 79 -0.79 -6.73 1.05
CA ALA A 79 -0.15 -7.97 1.47
C ALA A 79 0.33 -7.90 2.92
N TYR A 80 0.94 -6.78 3.34
CA TYR A 80 1.40 -6.61 4.71
C TYR A 80 0.25 -6.67 5.73
N SER A 81 -0.90 -6.09 5.38
CA SER A 81 -2.06 -6.06 6.28
C SER A 81 -2.82 -7.38 6.35
N ASN A 82 -2.66 -8.28 5.38
CA ASN A 82 -3.50 -9.46 5.22
C ASN A 82 -2.75 -10.80 5.15
N SER A 83 -1.42 -10.79 5.22
CA SER A 83 -0.60 -12.01 5.15
C SER A 83 0.30 -12.12 6.37
N GLU A 84 0.21 -13.25 7.07
CA GLU A 84 1.17 -13.61 8.13
C GLU A 84 2.55 -13.93 7.55
N GLU A 85 2.62 -14.31 6.27
CA GLU A 85 3.84 -14.67 5.54
C GLU A 85 4.26 -13.58 4.55
N PHE A 86 4.16 -12.31 4.94
CA PHE A 86 4.48 -11.16 4.09
C PHE A 86 5.86 -11.28 3.42
N GLU A 87 6.86 -11.76 4.16
CA GLU A 87 8.24 -11.91 3.64
C GLU A 87 8.32 -12.86 2.43
N ASN A 88 7.42 -13.85 2.33
CA ASN A 88 7.36 -14.76 1.18
C ASN A 88 6.88 -14.08 -0.10
N HIS A 89 6.26 -12.91 0.01
CA HIS A 89 5.78 -12.13 -1.14
C HIS A 89 6.81 -11.09 -1.65
N LEU A 90 7.89 -10.84 -0.91
CA LEU A 90 8.90 -9.85 -1.30
C LEU A 90 9.48 -10.08 -2.71
N PRO A 91 9.83 -11.31 -3.14
CA PRO A 91 10.33 -11.54 -4.49
C PRO A 91 9.36 -11.06 -5.57
N LEU A 92 8.05 -11.21 -5.32
CA LEU A 92 7.02 -10.74 -6.23
C LEU A 92 6.99 -9.21 -6.31
N PHE A 93 7.09 -8.51 -5.17
CA PHE A 93 7.11 -7.05 -5.16
C PHE A 93 8.37 -6.49 -5.81
N HIS A 94 9.53 -7.15 -5.65
CA HIS A 94 10.75 -6.81 -6.38
C HIS A 94 10.53 -6.94 -7.89
N LEU A 95 9.93 -8.04 -8.36
CA LEU A 95 9.60 -8.22 -9.77
C LEU A 95 8.72 -7.09 -10.30
N VAL A 96 7.67 -6.70 -9.56
CA VAL A 96 6.78 -5.59 -9.95
C VAL A 96 7.53 -4.26 -9.97
N ALA A 97 8.38 -3.99 -8.97
CA ALA A 97 9.20 -2.79 -8.91
C ALA A 97 10.16 -2.70 -10.12
N ASP A 98 10.81 -3.81 -10.47
CA ASP A 98 11.70 -3.90 -11.64
C ASP A 98 10.95 -3.62 -12.95
N ILE A 99 9.78 -4.22 -13.15
CA ILE A 99 8.96 -4.00 -14.34
C ILE A 99 8.55 -2.53 -14.46
N PHE A 100 8.15 -1.90 -13.35
CA PHE A 100 7.75 -0.49 -13.30
C PHE A 100 8.95 0.47 -13.28
N ALA A 101 10.17 -0.05 -13.32
CA ALA A 101 11.41 0.72 -13.24
C ALA A 101 11.45 1.64 -12.00
N ILE A 102 11.01 1.11 -10.86
CA ILE A 102 11.09 1.77 -9.56
C ILE A 102 12.49 1.48 -8.99
N PRO A 103 13.29 2.52 -8.67
CA PRO A 103 14.61 2.33 -8.09
C PRO A 103 14.57 1.55 -6.78
N GLN A 104 15.59 0.71 -6.53
CA GLN A 104 15.67 -0.11 -5.31
C GLN A 104 15.57 0.73 -4.03
N GLU A 105 16.24 1.89 -3.98
CA GLU A 105 16.18 2.80 -2.83
C GLU A 105 14.74 3.28 -2.56
N GLU A 106 13.99 3.61 -3.62
CA GLU A 106 12.60 4.05 -3.49
C GLU A 106 11.67 2.89 -3.05
N PHE A 107 11.96 1.68 -3.53
CA PHE A 107 11.25 0.48 -3.08
C PHE A 107 11.53 0.15 -1.61
N ASP A 108 12.78 0.26 -1.15
CA ASP A 108 13.16 0.07 0.24
C ASP A 108 12.47 1.09 1.16
N ASP A 109 12.34 2.33 0.72
CA ASP A 109 11.60 3.38 1.43
C ASP A 109 10.10 3.07 1.53
N ILE A 110 9.50 2.52 0.47
CA ILE A 110 8.11 2.04 0.48
C ILE A 110 7.94 0.92 1.50
N LEU A 111 8.83 -0.07 1.49
CA LEU A 111 8.80 -1.16 2.46
C LEU A 111 8.93 -0.65 3.89
N ALA A 112 9.88 0.25 4.14
CA ALA A 112 10.07 0.85 5.47
C ALA A 112 8.83 1.65 5.91
N PHE A 113 8.21 2.41 5.00
CA PHE A 113 7.00 3.17 5.26
C PHE A 113 5.84 2.27 5.71
N ILE A 114 5.62 1.15 5.02
CA ILE A 114 4.50 0.24 5.28
C ILE A 114 4.78 -0.64 6.52
N THR A 115 5.98 -1.22 6.61
CA THR A 115 6.32 -2.17 7.69
C THR A 115 6.66 -1.49 9.01
N GLY A 116 6.82 -0.19 9.03
CA GLY A 116 7.17 0.54 10.23
C GLY A 116 8.66 0.54 10.57
N LYS A 117 9.52 0.02 9.69
CA LYS A 117 10.96 0.04 9.90
C LYS A 117 11.50 1.47 9.84
N PRO A 118 12.52 1.81 10.62
CA PRO A 118 13.19 3.11 10.52
C PRO A 118 13.84 3.30 9.14
N SER A 119 13.71 4.49 8.57
CA SER A 119 14.44 4.92 7.37
C SER A 119 14.75 6.40 7.48
N SER A 120 15.91 6.82 6.96
CA SER A 120 16.30 8.24 6.89
C SER A 120 15.45 9.04 5.89
N SER A 121 14.76 8.36 4.99
CA SER A 121 13.87 8.99 3.98
C SER A 121 12.45 9.22 4.50
N LEU A 122 12.11 8.66 5.66
CA LEU A 122 10.81 8.82 6.29
C LEU A 122 10.83 9.94 7.31
N LEU A 123 9.74 10.72 7.36
CA LEU A 123 9.48 11.66 8.44
C LEU A 123 8.41 11.07 9.37
N THR A 124 8.69 11.08 10.67
CA THR A 124 7.71 10.72 11.70
C THR A 124 7.32 11.98 12.49
N ILE A 125 6.04 12.16 12.72
CA ILE A 125 5.49 13.22 13.57
C ILE A 125 4.77 12.52 14.71
N SER A 126 5.17 12.77 15.97
CA SER A 126 4.52 12.16 17.14
C SER A 126 4.52 13.08 18.35
N GLY A 127 3.78 12.70 19.40
CA GLY A 127 3.75 13.42 20.67
C GLY A 127 5.01 13.24 21.52
N GLU A 128 5.81 12.22 21.25
CA GLU A 128 7.02 11.86 21.98
C GLU A 128 8.27 12.16 21.16
N ASP A 129 9.37 12.43 21.83
CA ASP A 129 10.66 12.61 21.17
C ASP A 129 11.21 11.25 20.70
N ALA A 130 11.46 11.11 19.40
CA ALA A 130 12.08 9.91 18.84
C ALA A 130 13.59 10.08 18.71
N ALA A 131 14.32 9.04 19.09
CA ALA A 131 15.78 9.06 19.08
C ALA A 131 16.43 8.85 17.70
N ILE A 132 15.67 8.44 16.67
CA ILE A 132 16.24 7.98 15.39
C ILE A 132 15.37 8.48 14.21
N GLY A 133 16.06 9.03 13.18
CA GLY A 133 15.44 9.43 11.91
C GLY A 133 14.95 10.87 11.86
N ASN A 134 14.28 11.23 10.78
CA ASN A 134 13.62 12.52 10.64
C ASN A 134 12.36 12.52 11.50
N HIS A 135 12.34 13.37 12.51
CA HIS A 135 11.25 13.42 13.47
C HIS A 135 10.84 14.85 13.78
N ILE A 136 9.53 15.06 13.93
CA ILE A 136 8.94 16.30 14.45
C ILE A 136 8.10 15.94 15.68
N THR A 137 8.43 16.56 16.81
CA THR A 137 7.65 16.41 18.04
C THR A 137 6.46 17.36 18.02
N ARG A 138 5.24 16.82 18.16
CA ARG A 138 4.00 17.57 18.29
C ARG A 138 3.33 17.24 19.63
N LYS A 139 3.61 18.03 20.65
CA LYS A 139 3.05 17.82 22.00
C LYS A 139 1.52 17.70 21.96
N GLY A 140 1.01 16.69 22.67
CA GLY A 140 -0.43 16.44 22.77
C GLY A 140 -1.01 15.62 21.60
N MET A 141 -0.18 15.19 20.67
CA MET A 141 -0.61 14.26 19.63
C MET A 141 -0.68 12.83 20.19
N ASP A 142 -1.83 12.18 20.03
CA ASP A 142 -2.00 10.76 20.32
C ASP A 142 -1.64 9.94 19.08
N GLY A 143 -0.67 9.03 19.25
CA GLY A 143 -0.14 8.26 18.15
C GLY A 143 0.92 8.98 17.32
N PHE A 144 1.02 8.63 16.06
CA PHE A 144 2.02 9.20 15.15
C PHE A 144 1.54 9.26 13.70
N ILE A 145 2.13 10.19 12.94
CA ILE A 145 2.02 10.26 11.49
C ILE A 145 3.37 9.87 10.89
N ARG A 146 3.34 9.00 9.90
CA ARG A 146 4.51 8.68 9.10
C ARG A 146 4.32 9.23 7.70
N VAL A 147 5.35 9.89 7.17
CA VAL A 147 5.34 10.51 5.85
C VAL A 147 6.44 9.90 4.99
N LEU A 148 6.09 9.47 3.79
CA LEU A 148 7.01 9.05 2.73
C LEU A 148 7.10 10.15 1.68
N PHE A 149 8.33 10.60 1.38
CA PHE A 149 8.61 11.55 0.32
C PHE A 149 8.95 10.81 -0.97
N ILE A 150 8.10 10.92 -1.97
CA ILE A 150 8.31 10.38 -3.31
C ILE A 150 9.00 11.45 -4.14
N ARG A 151 10.34 11.55 -4.00
CA ARG A 151 11.15 12.65 -4.55
C ARG A 151 11.01 12.79 -6.06
N ARG A 152 10.93 11.66 -6.77
CA ARG A 152 10.83 11.61 -8.23
C ARG A 152 9.60 12.35 -8.79
N PHE A 153 8.53 12.45 -8.02
CA PHE A 153 7.27 13.09 -8.40
C PHE A 153 6.94 14.32 -7.58
N ASP A 154 7.83 14.73 -6.66
CA ASP A 154 7.57 15.80 -5.69
C ASP A 154 6.24 15.59 -4.96
N LYS A 155 5.98 14.34 -4.55
CA LYS A 155 4.77 13.92 -3.86
C LYS A 155 5.08 13.42 -2.47
N GLN A 156 4.08 13.53 -1.62
CA GLN A 156 4.14 13.03 -0.26
C GLN A 156 2.90 12.19 -0.01
N ILE A 157 3.10 11.01 0.58
CA ILE A 157 2.02 10.21 1.12
C ILE A 157 2.24 10.03 2.61
N PHE A 158 1.19 9.95 3.37
CA PHE A 158 1.29 9.74 4.82
C PHE A 158 0.22 8.79 5.32
N THR A 159 0.49 8.21 6.47
CA THR A 159 -0.47 7.43 7.24
C THR A 159 -0.47 7.90 8.68
N TYR A 160 -1.64 7.84 9.32
CA TYR A 160 -1.82 8.14 10.73
C TYR A 160 -2.08 6.86 11.51
N TYR A 161 -1.46 6.74 12.67
CA TYR A 161 -1.66 5.65 13.63
C TYR A 161 -1.92 6.25 15.01
N GLY A 162 -3.12 6.07 15.53
CA GLY A 162 -3.51 6.57 16.84
C GLY A 162 -5.00 6.36 17.09
N SER A 163 -5.44 6.66 18.32
CA SER A 163 -6.84 6.60 18.73
C SER A 163 -7.53 7.96 18.67
N GLY A 164 -6.76 9.04 18.58
CA GLY A 164 -7.27 10.39 18.42
C GLY A 164 -7.89 10.64 17.06
N VAL A 165 -8.59 11.75 16.92
CA VAL A 165 -9.15 12.17 15.63
C VAL A 165 -8.22 13.20 15.00
N VAL A 166 -7.69 12.86 13.83
CA VAL A 166 -6.88 13.77 13.01
C VAL A 166 -7.69 14.17 11.78
N PHE A 167 -7.63 15.43 11.41
CA PHE A 167 -8.32 15.95 10.24
C PHE A 167 -7.31 16.43 9.19
N MET A 168 -7.61 16.18 7.93
CA MET A 168 -6.95 16.82 6.80
C MET A 168 -7.96 17.67 6.05
N ASN A 169 -7.74 18.99 6.02
CA ASN A 169 -8.66 19.94 5.39
C ASN A 169 -10.11 19.77 5.90
N ASP A 170 -10.25 19.60 7.22
CA ASP A 170 -11.53 19.38 7.94
C ASP A 170 -12.23 18.03 7.64
N ILE A 171 -11.55 17.10 6.93
CA ILE A 171 -12.02 15.73 6.70
C ILE A 171 -11.33 14.82 7.73
N PRO A 172 -12.07 14.02 8.52
CA PRO A 172 -11.47 13.11 9.49
C PRO A 172 -10.72 11.99 8.76
N LEU A 173 -9.54 11.65 9.28
CA LEU A 173 -8.70 10.57 8.74
C LEU A 173 -8.96 9.27 9.48
N SER A 174 -8.96 8.18 8.74
CA SER A 174 -9.00 6.84 9.30
C SER A 174 -7.57 6.36 9.61
N PRO A 175 -7.31 5.84 10.82
CA PRO A 175 -6.01 5.28 11.15
C PRO A 175 -5.62 4.11 10.23
N GLY A 176 -4.32 4.01 9.89
CA GLY A 176 -3.78 2.93 9.08
C GLY A 176 -4.02 3.06 7.58
N ILE A 177 -4.77 4.08 7.14
CA ILE A 177 -4.96 4.37 5.70
C ILE A 177 -3.98 5.44 5.29
N PHE A 178 -3.41 5.32 4.08
CA PHE A 178 -2.55 6.38 3.58
C PHE A 178 -3.27 7.34 2.64
N TYR A 179 -2.83 8.58 2.76
CA TYR A 179 -3.40 9.75 2.11
C TYR A 179 -2.31 10.47 1.32
N ALA A 180 -2.67 11.05 0.18
CA ALA A 180 -1.78 11.97 -0.52
C ALA A 180 -1.77 13.31 0.24
N TRP A 181 -0.55 13.82 0.54
CA TRP A 181 -0.38 15.14 1.13
C TRP A 181 -0.16 16.15 0.01
N GLN A 182 -1.12 17.03 -0.19
CA GLN A 182 -1.03 18.09 -1.17
C GLN A 182 -0.42 19.35 -0.55
N HIS A 183 0.21 20.18 -1.37
CA HIS A 183 0.95 21.37 -0.93
C HIS A 183 0.18 22.36 -0.05
N SER A 184 -1.15 22.38 -0.16
CA SER A 184 -2.05 23.22 0.65
C SER A 184 -2.78 22.48 1.76
N SER A 185 -2.49 21.19 1.97
CA SER A 185 -3.20 20.39 2.98
C SER A 185 -2.77 20.79 4.40
N VAL A 186 -3.73 20.92 5.28
CA VAL A 186 -3.53 21.23 6.69
C VAL A 186 -3.98 20.04 7.53
N LEU A 187 -3.08 19.55 8.39
CA LEU A 187 -3.41 18.55 9.42
C LEU A 187 -3.71 19.25 10.73
N LYS A 188 -4.81 18.86 11.37
CA LYS A 188 -5.28 19.39 12.66
C LYS A 188 -5.49 18.27 13.66
#